data_49cfece14beb4762774afb52c3e12bcd
#
_entry.id   49cfece14beb4762774afb52c3e12bcd
#
_cell.length_a   1.000
_cell.length_b   1.000
_cell.length_c   1.000
_cell.angle_alpha   90.00
_cell.angle_beta   90.00
_cell.angle_gamma   90.00
#
_symmetry.space_group_name_H-M   'P 1'
#
loop_
_entity.id
_entity.type
_entity.pdbx_description
1 polymer ?
#
loop_
_entity_poly.entity_id
_entity_poly.type
_entity_poly.pdbx_seq_one_letter_code
_entity_poly.pdbx_strand_id
1 'polypeptide(L)'
;MNKTKLICTALAIVIFSTTAQAGGLLTNTNQNINFLRNPARDAAIAIDGVYSNPAGVVFLGEGMHLSIGLQNVHQTRTIKTGFPLFPNNVNMSGSVHEFEGKADAPIIPSLQAAYNKGNWSFQFGFALTGGGGKCEFPYGLGSFEQVVAGVTTYAPAVNQLYQTLGQLGIPGMAGHGMGSKYSYDSFMRGRQYYYGFTFGTAYRINDHLSVYG
;
A
#
# COMPACT_ATOMS: atom_id res chain seq x y z
N MET A 1 28.81 20.71 -31.23
CA MET A 1 28.48 20.87 -29.81
C MET A 1 29.75 20.63 -29.00
N ASN A 2 30.10 21.54 -28.10
CA ASN A 2 31.39 21.46 -27.40
C ASN A 2 31.35 20.27 -26.41
N LYS A 3 32.36 19.39 -26.43
CA LYS A 3 32.45 18.17 -25.61
C LYS A 3 32.18 18.45 -24.10
N THR A 4 32.63 19.61 -23.62
CA THR A 4 32.40 20.07 -22.25
C THR A 4 30.91 20.29 -21.93
N LYS A 5 30.13 20.87 -22.87
CA LYS A 5 28.70 21.07 -22.71
C LYS A 5 27.93 19.74 -22.66
N LEU A 6 28.36 18.77 -23.48
CA LEU A 6 27.75 17.43 -23.49
C LEU A 6 27.98 16.70 -22.15
N ILE A 7 29.21 16.77 -21.61
CA ILE A 7 29.58 16.17 -20.33
C ILE A 7 28.80 16.83 -19.16
N CYS A 8 28.70 18.17 -19.13
CA CYS A 8 27.94 18.87 -18.11
C CYS A 8 26.46 18.56 -18.17
N THR A 9 25.89 18.42 -19.38
CA THR A 9 24.47 18.04 -19.54
C THR A 9 24.21 16.59 -19.08
N ALA A 10 25.10 15.67 -19.43
CA ALA A 10 25.05 14.28 -19.00
C ALA A 10 25.20 14.15 -17.45
N LEU A 11 26.13 14.92 -16.87
CA LEU A 11 26.33 14.96 -15.42
C LEU A 11 25.10 15.55 -14.68
N ALA A 12 24.48 16.60 -15.22
CA ALA A 12 23.24 17.18 -14.68
C ALA A 12 22.09 16.17 -14.71
N ILE A 13 21.92 15.42 -15.78
CA ILE A 13 20.89 14.39 -15.89
C ILE A 13 21.10 13.29 -14.83
N VAL A 14 22.34 12.85 -14.60
CA VAL A 14 22.67 11.84 -13.59
C VAL A 14 22.40 12.35 -12.17
N ILE A 15 22.72 13.61 -11.86
CA ILE A 15 22.48 14.20 -10.54
C ILE A 15 21.00 14.37 -10.24
N PHE A 16 20.17 14.72 -11.23
CA PHE A 16 18.72 14.84 -11.05
C PHE A 16 18.00 13.48 -10.95
N SER A 17 18.57 12.41 -11.51
CA SER A 17 17.96 11.07 -11.44
C SER A 17 18.11 10.40 -10.07
N THR A 18 19.02 10.85 -9.21
CA THR A 18 19.24 10.21 -7.88
C THR A 18 18.27 10.62 -6.80
N THR A 19 17.40 11.61 -7.04
CA THR A 19 16.40 12.08 -6.06
C THR A 19 14.98 11.61 -6.33
N ALA A 20 14.73 10.90 -7.41
CA ALA A 20 13.43 10.31 -7.70
C ALA A 20 13.21 9.04 -6.87
N GLN A 21 12.89 9.20 -5.58
CA GLN A 21 12.38 8.12 -4.76
C GLN A 21 10.87 8.01 -4.99
N ALA A 22 10.48 7.24 -6.00
CA ALA A 22 9.11 6.82 -6.20
C ALA A 22 8.90 5.49 -5.49
N GLY A 23 8.42 5.51 -4.27
CA GLY A 23 8.08 4.31 -3.54
C GLY A 23 7.25 4.60 -2.32
N GLY A 24 6.07 4.00 -2.23
CA GLY A 24 5.22 3.94 -1.04
C GLY A 24 5.20 2.53 -0.47
N LEU A 25 4.85 2.39 0.81
CA LEU A 25 4.68 1.09 1.47
C LEU A 25 3.64 0.20 0.79
N LEU A 26 2.68 0.79 0.07
CA LEU A 26 1.61 0.11 -0.65
C LEU A 26 1.57 0.67 -2.07
N THR A 27 2.31 0.06 -2.96
CA THR A 27 2.33 0.43 -4.37
C THR A 27 1.38 -0.45 -5.17
N ASN A 28 0.52 0.17 -5.94
CA ASN A 28 -0.23 -0.49 -7.00
C ASN A 28 0.55 -0.33 -8.30
N THR A 29 0.53 -1.38 -9.09
CA THR A 29 1.10 -1.35 -10.43
C THR A 29 0.16 -0.67 -11.41
N ASN A 30 0.55 -0.65 -12.68
CA ASN A 30 -0.27 -0.15 -13.78
C ASN A 30 -1.71 -0.71 -13.70
N GLN A 31 -2.71 0.16 -13.61
CA GLN A 31 -4.13 -0.20 -13.48
C GLN A 31 -4.82 -0.35 -14.85
N ASN A 32 -4.06 -0.37 -15.94
CA ASN A 32 -4.61 -0.62 -17.27
C ASN A 32 -4.95 -2.09 -17.48
N ILE A 33 -6.02 -2.37 -18.23
CA ILE A 33 -6.46 -3.74 -18.53
C ILE A 33 -5.39 -4.56 -19.30
N ASN A 34 -4.56 -3.91 -20.10
CA ASN A 34 -3.48 -4.60 -20.81
C ASN A 34 -2.45 -5.18 -19.84
N PHE A 35 -2.10 -4.43 -18.78
CA PHE A 35 -1.24 -4.94 -17.71
C PHE A 35 -1.89 -6.11 -16.95
N LEU A 36 -3.16 -6.01 -16.66
CA LEU A 36 -3.88 -7.08 -15.94
C LEU A 36 -3.95 -8.38 -16.76
N ARG A 37 -4.02 -8.27 -18.08
CA ARG A 37 -4.01 -9.43 -19.00
C ARG A 37 -2.61 -10.04 -19.17
N ASN A 38 -1.60 -9.19 -19.19
CA ASN A 38 -0.20 -9.59 -19.35
C ASN A 38 0.70 -8.59 -18.62
N PRO A 39 1.22 -8.91 -17.44
CA PRO A 39 2.04 -8.00 -16.63
C PRO A 39 3.44 -7.75 -17.22
N ALA A 40 3.90 -8.55 -18.19
CA ALA A 40 5.17 -8.30 -18.90
C ALA A 40 5.01 -7.17 -19.92
N ARG A 41 5.00 -5.92 -19.45
CA ARG A 41 4.72 -4.72 -20.25
C ARG A 41 5.92 -3.80 -20.48
N ASP A 42 7.08 -4.14 -19.98
CA ASP A 42 8.25 -3.25 -19.93
C ASP A 42 8.71 -2.72 -21.30
N ALA A 43 8.58 -3.54 -22.35
CA ALA A 43 8.91 -3.16 -23.72
C ALA A 43 7.67 -2.99 -24.62
N ALA A 44 6.47 -2.99 -24.05
CA ALA A 44 5.27 -2.88 -24.85
C ALA A 44 5.09 -1.46 -25.43
N ILE A 45 4.85 -1.38 -26.73
CA ILE A 45 4.47 -0.17 -27.43
C ILE A 45 2.95 -0.14 -27.53
N ALA A 46 2.30 0.41 -26.50
CA ALA A 46 0.86 0.55 -26.38
C ALA A 46 0.54 1.77 -25.49
N ILE A 47 -0.72 2.17 -25.39
CA ILE A 47 -1.11 3.36 -24.61
C ILE A 47 -0.81 3.21 -23.10
N ASP A 48 -0.83 2.01 -22.56
CA ASP A 48 -0.44 1.75 -21.19
C ASP A 48 1.08 1.92 -20.95
N GLY A 49 1.84 2.08 -22.02
CA GLY A 49 3.24 2.52 -21.98
C GLY A 49 3.43 3.88 -21.32
N VAL A 50 2.43 4.75 -21.28
CA VAL A 50 2.47 5.99 -20.47
C VAL A 50 2.90 5.72 -19.03
N TYR A 51 2.61 4.54 -18.49
CA TYR A 51 3.08 4.10 -17.18
C TYR A 51 4.37 3.28 -17.25
N SER A 52 4.44 2.24 -18.09
CA SER A 52 5.49 1.22 -18.06
C SER A 52 6.65 1.49 -19.01
N ASN A 53 6.41 2.15 -20.15
CA ASN A 53 7.39 2.44 -21.19
C ASN A 53 7.08 3.77 -21.90
N PRO A 54 7.16 4.90 -21.20
CA PRO A 54 6.70 6.18 -21.76
C PRO A 54 7.54 6.64 -22.97
N ALA A 55 8.82 6.27 -23.05
CA ALA A 55 9.62 6.53 -24.24
C ALA A 55 9.08 5.79 -25.48
N GLY A 56 8.51 4.59 -25.29
CA GLY A 56 7.94 3.79 -26.38
C GLY A 56 6.64 4.34 -26.97
N VAL A 57 5.91 5.16 -26.23
CA VAL A 57 4.60 5.70 -26.65
C VAL A 57 4.71 6.58 -27.91
N VAL A 58 5.83 7.21 -28.15
CA VAL A 58 6.07 8.01 -29.36
C VAL A 58 6.06 7.18 -30.65
N PHE A 59 6.22 5.87 -30.56
CA PHE A 59 6.13 4.94 -31.70
C PHE A 59 4.72 4.46 -32.00
N LEU A 60 3.72 4.84 -31.20
CA LEU A 60 2.32 4.74 -31.61
C LEU A 60 2.06 5.66 -32.80
N GLY A 61 1.06 5.38 -33.58
CA GLY A 61 0.67 6.22 -34.73
C GLY A 61 0.45 7.68 -34.35
N GLU A 62 0.39 8.55 -35.33
CA GLU A 62 0.04 9.98 -35.18
C GLU A 62 -1.37 10.15 -34.58
N GLY A 63 -1.55 11.21 -33.79
CA GLY A 63 -2.83 11.63 -33.26
C GLY A 63 -3.04 11.36 -31.78
N MET A 64 -4.31 11.33 -31.35
CA MET A 64 -4.72 11.13 -29.96
C MET A 64 -4.91 9.65 -29.64
N HIS A 65 -4.27 9.21 -28.56
CA HIS A 65 -4.45 7.89 -27.98
C HIS A 65 -5.04 8.05 -26.58
N LEU A 66 -6.08 7.29 -26.27
CA LEU A 66 -6.78 7.38 -24.99
C LEU A 66 -7.15 5.98 -24.49
N SER A 67 -6.92 5.74 -23.21
CA SER A 67 -7.40 4.55 -22.51
C SER A 67 -8.00 4.95 -21.18
N ILE A 68 -9.22 4.49 -20.92
CA ILE A 68 -9.92 4.64 -19.65
C ILE A 68 -10.18 3.25 -19.10
N GLY A 69 -9.77 3.01 -17.87
CA GLY A 69 -10.00 1.76 -17.15
C GLY A 69 -10.76 2.00 -15.86
N LEU A 70 -11.68 1.10 -15.56
CA LEU A 70 -12.39 1.03 -14.28
C LEU A 70 -12.31 -0.41 -13.78
N GLN A 71 -11.93 -0.58 -12.51
CA GLN A 71 -11.87 -1.88 -11.87
C GLN A 71 -12.71 -1.88 -10.60
N ASN A 72 -13.29 -3.02 -10.31
CA ASN A 72 -13.91 -3.32 -9.02
C ASN A 72 -13.10 -4.43 -8.38
N VAL A 73 -12.67 -4.23 -7.13
CA VAL A 73 -11.90 -5.22 -6.38
C VAL A 73 -12.59 -5.51 -5.07
N HIS A 74 -12.85 -6.79 -4.84
CA HIS A 74 -13.32 -7.33 -3.59
C HIS A 74 -12.38 -8.44 -3.13
N GLN A 75 -11.94 -8.40 -1.89
CA GLN A 75 -11.03 -9.38 -1.31
C GLN A 75 -11.44 -9.73 0.12
N THR A 76 -11.53 -11.02 0.42
CA THR A 76 -11.60 -11.53 1.80
C THR A 76 -10.22 -12.04 2.20
N ARG A 77 -9.83 -11.77 3.44
CA ARG A 77 -8.56 -12.23 4.00
C ARG A 77 -8.75 -12.78 5.39
N THR A 78 -8.30 -14.01 5.62
CA THR A 78 -8.25 -14.64 6.93
C THR A 78 -6.84 -14.56 7.49
N ILE A 79 -6.68 -13.99 8.66
CA ILE A 79 -5.40 -13.90 9.39
C ILE A 79 -5.49 -14.85 10.56
N LYS A 80 -4.57 -15.83 10.62
CA LYS A 80 -4.41 -16.73 11.76
C LYS A 80 -3.24 -16.24 12.61
N THR A 81 -3.49 -15.99 13.87
CA THR A 81 -2.49 -15.52 14.82
C THR A 81 -2.40 -16.47 15.99
N GLY A 82 -1.19 -16.96 16.27
CA GLY A 82 -0.89 -17.78 17.44
C GLY A 82 -0.22 -16.95 18.53
N PHE A 83 -0.68 -17.10 19.79
CA PHE A 83 -0.07 -16.46 20.94
C PHE A 83 -0.30 -17.28 22.20
N PRO A 84 0.73 -17.48 23.06
CA PRO A 84 0.63 -18.34 24.24
C PRO A 84 -0.42 -17.95 25.27
N LEU A 85 -0.82 -16.66 25.31
CA LEU A 85 -1.80 -16.14 26.25
C LEU A 85 -3.24 -16.11 25.71
N PHE A 86 -3.46 -16.46 24.45
CA PHE A 86 -4.80 -16.50 23.86
C PHE A 86 -5.77 -17.45 24.58
N PRO A 87 -5.35 -18.60 25.16
CA PRO A 87 -6.24 -19.43 25.94
C PRO A 87 -6.86 -18.74 27.17
N ASN A 88 -6.34 -17.58 27.57
CA ASN A 88 -6.89 -16.78 28.67
C ASN A 88 -8.06 -15.87 28.23
N ASN A 89 -8.37 -15.80 26.94
CA ASN A 89 -9.54 -15.08 26.43
C ASN A 89 -10.83 -15.82 26.84
N VAL A 90 -11.76 -15.09 27.44
CA VAL A 90 -13.04 -15.67 27.87
C VAL A 90 -14.04 -15.90 26.73
N ASN A 91 -13.83 -15.23 25.60
CA ASN A 91 -14.73 -15.26 24.44
C ASN A 91 -14.26 -16.20 23.32
N MET A 92 -12.99 -16.56 23.33
CA MET A 92 -12.39 -17.41 22.30
C MET A 92 -11.52 -18.47 22.95
N SER A 93 -11.45 -19.64 22.36
CA SER A 93 -10.66 -20.76 22.90
C SER A 93 -9.48 -21.10 21.98
N GLY A 94 -8.41 -21.63 22.61
CA GLY A 94 -7.22 -22.08 21.89
C GLY A 94 -6.12 -21.02 21.83
N SER A 95 -4.96 -21.46 21.37
CA SER A 95 -3.74 -20.63 21.23
C SER A 95 -3.60 -19.98 19.87
N VAL A 96 -4.51 -20.28 18.93
CA VAL A 96 -4.56 -19.72 17.58
C VAL A 96 -5.96 -19.17 17.34
N HIS A 97 -6.05 -17.88 17.08
CA HIS A 97 -7.29 -17.20 16.73
C HIS A 97 -7.31 -16.78 15.26
N GLU A 98 -8.49 -16.79 14.66
CA GLU A 98 -8.70 -16.41 13.27
C GLU A 98 -9.47 -15.09 13.19
N PHE A 99 -9.01 -14.19 12.33
CA PHE A 99 -9.60 -12.89 12.08
C PHE A 99 -9.90 -12.75 10.61
N GLU A 100 -11.19 -12.67 10.26
CA GLU A 100 -11.61 -12.46 8.89
C GLU A 100 -11.79 -10.97 8.63
N GLY A 101 -11.16 -10.49 7.55
CA GLY A 101 -11.29 -9.14 7.06
C GLY A 101 -11.77 -9.08 5.62
N LYS A 102 -12.45 -7.99 5.28
CA LYS A 102 -12.92 -7.69 3.92
C LYS A 102 -12.30 -6.40 3.44
N ALA A 103 -11.79 -6.41 2.22
CA ALA A 103 -11.26 -5.24 1.55
C ALA A 103 -12.05 -4.99 0.28
N ASP A 104 -12.60 -3.80 0.16
CA ASP A 104 -13.45 -3.38 -0.94
C ASP A 104 -12.93 -2.09 -1.58
N ALA A 105 -12.74 -2.13 -2.89
CA ALA A 105 -12.49 -0.96 -3.71
C ALA A 105 -13.45 -0.98 -4.90
N PRO A 106 -14.62 -0.37 -4.78
CA PRO A 106 -15.69 -0.49 -5.75
C PRO A 106 -15.35 0.12 -7.11
N ILE A 107 -14.50 1.14 -7.12
CA ILE A 107 -14.03 1.79 -8.34
C ILE A 107 -12.57 2.15 -8.19
N ILE A 108 -11.72 1.56 -9.03
CA ILE A 108 -10.30 1.92 -9.19
C ILE A 108 -10.16 2.47 -10.61
N PRO A 109 -10.13 3.80 -10.78
CA PRO A 109 -10.01 4.42 -12.09
C PRO A 109 -8.56 4.44 -12.57
N SER A 110 -8.39 4.35 -13.89
CA SER A 110 -7.13 4.66 -14.56
C SER A 110 -7.40 5.37 -15.89
N LEU A 111 -6.53 6.31 -16.23
CA LEU A 111 -6.58 7.07 -17.47
C LEU A 111 -5.17 7.19 -18.03
N GLN A 112 -4.98 6.82 -19.27
CA GLN A 112 -3.76 7.06 -20.01
C GLN A 112 -4.13 7.80 -21.30
N ALA A 113 -3.44 8.89 -21.57
CA ALA A 113 -3.61 9.68 -22.76
C ALA A 113 -2.25 10.03 -23.37
N ALA A 114 -2.18 10.05 -24.68
CA ALA A 114 -1.02 10.52 -25.41
C ALA A 114 -1.46 11.24 -26.69
N TYR A 115 -0.75 12.31 -27.04
CA TYR A 115 -0.89 12.99 -28.30
C TYR A 115 0.42 12.98 -29.03
N ASN A 116 0.46 12.25 -30.15
CA ASN A 116 1.65 12.08 -30.99
C ASN A 116 1.59 12.98 -32.22
N LYS A 117 2.65 13.77 -32.42
CA LYS A 117 2.79 14.63 -33.60
C LYS A 117 4.24 14.70 -34.05
N GLY A 118 4.54 14.18 -35.23
CA GLY A 118 5.90 14.08 -35.77
C GLY A 118 6.78 13.22 -34.85
N ASN A 119 7.84 13.80 -34.32
CA ASN A 119 8.76 13.11 -33.42
C ASN A 119 8.41 13.29 -31.93
N TRP A 120 7.31 13.94 -31.61
CA TRP A 120 6.90 14.28 -30.25
C TRP A 120 5.70 13.47 -29.79
N SER A 121 5.72 13.09 -28.50
CA SER A 121 4.58 12.53 -27.79
C SER A 121 4.39 13.27 -26.46
N PHE A 122 3.22 13.86 -26.27
CA PHE A 122 2.79 14.50 -25.02
C PHE A 122 1.91 13.52 -24.27
N GLN A 123 2.24 13.24 -23.04
CA GLN A 123 1.64 12.12 -22.29
C GLN A 123 1.05 12.57 -20.97
N PHE A 124 -0.06 11.94 -20.62
CA PHE A 124 -0.72 12.09 -19.33
C PHE A 124 -1.18 10.74 -18.81
N GLY A 125 -0.92 10.49 -17.53
CA GLY A 125 -1.40 9.32 -16.80
C GLY A 125 -2.07 9.72 -15.50
N PHE A 126 -3.14 9.02 -15.16
CA PHE A 126 -3.80 9.08 -13.86
C PHE A 126 -4.17 7.67 -13.41
N ALA A 127 -3.80 7.30 -12.19
CA ALA A 127 -4.17 6.04 -11.59
C ALA A 127 -4.13 6.09 -10.06
N LEU A 128 -4.73 5.10 -9.40
CA LEU A 128 -4.45 4.83 -8.00
C LEU A 128 -3.10 4.10 -7.91
N THR A 129 -2.06 4.83 -7.55
CA THR A 129 -0.68 4.30 -7.49
C THR A 129 -0.37 3.59 -6.19
N GLY A 130 -1.26 3.64 -5.22
CA GLY A 130 -1.08 2.97 -3.94
C GLY A 130 -2.35 2.94 -3.09
N GLY A 131 -2.28 2.18 -2.02
CA GLY A 131 -3.38 1.98 -1.09
C GLY A 131 -4.14 0.67 -1.33
N GLY A 132 -4.92 0.26 -0.34
CA GLY A 132 -5.65 -1.01 -0.34
C GLY A 132 -7.18 -0.86 -0.34
N GLY A 133 -7.70 0.32 -0.66
CA GLY A 133 -9.13 0.57 -0.54
C GLY A 133 -9.60 0.67 0.92
N LYS A 134 -10.83 0.28 1.16
CA LYS A 134 -11.41 0.13 2.50
C LYS A 134 -11.17 -1.29 2.97
N CYS A 135 -10.55 -1.46 4.13
CA CYS A 135 -10.36 -2.76 4.76
C CYS A 135 -11.01 -2.74 6.15
N GLU A 136 -11.79 -3.76 6.45
CA GLU A 136 -12.50 -3.90 7.73
C GLU A 136 -12.25 -5.29 8.30
N PHE A 137 -11.89 -5.34 9.59
CA PHE A 137 -11.85 -6.54 10.42
C PHE A 137 -12.82 -6.32 11.59
N PRO A 138 -14.03 -6.88 11.53
CA PRO A 138 -15.09 -6.61 12.51
C PRO A 138 -14.77 -7.12 13.91
N TYR A 139 -13.85 -8.07 14.02
CA TYR A 139 -13.39 -8.62 15.30
C TYR A 139 -11.94 -8.24 15.61
N GLY A 140 -11.42 -7.17 15.00
CA GLY A 140 -10.06 -6.69 15.19
C GLY A 140 -9.00 -7.56 14.53
N LEU A 141 -7.83 -7.55 15.12
CA LEU A 141 -6.64 -8.27 14.65
C LEU A 141 -5.93 -8.97 15.81
N GLY A 142 -5.28 -10.09 15.52
CA GLY A 142 -4.47 -10.81 16.50
C GLY A 142 -3.35 -9.98 17.11
N SER A 143 -2.78 -9.02 16.37
CA SER A 143 -1.78 -8.09 16.90
C SER A 143 -2.34 -7.16 17.98
N PHE A 144 -3.63 -6.78 17.90
CA PHE A 144 -4.29 -5.98 18.93
C PHE A 144 -4.64 -6.85 20.14
N GLU A 145 -5.14 -8.05 19.88
CA GLU A 145 -5.42 -9.02 20.96
C GLU A 145 -4.18 -9.39 21.75
N GLN A 146 -3.00 -9.57 21.09
CA GLN A 146 -1.74 -9.81 21.76
C GLN A 146 -1.37 -8.74 22.77
N VAL A 147 -1.64 -7.47 22.48
CA VAL A 147 -1.40 -6.36 23.40
C VAL A 147 -2.30 -6.50 24.64
N VAL A 148 -3.60 -6.75 24.44
CA VAL A 148 -4.55 -6.93 25.54
C VAL A 148 -4.19 -8.17 26.39
N ALA A 149 -3.90 -9.29 25.72
CA ALA A 149 -3.46 -10.51 26.40
C ALA A 149 -2.17 -10.28 27.19
N GLY A 150 -1.21 -9.54 26.64
CA GLY A 150 0.07 -9.22 27.29
C GLY A 150 -0.09 -8.46 28.60
N VAL A 151 -1.13 -7.63 28.76
CA VAL A 151 -1.42 -6.92 30.00
C VAL A 151 -1.66 -7.90 31.15
N THR A 152 -2.24 -9.07 30.89
CA THR A 152 -2.50 -10.08 31.94
C THR A 152 -1.23 -10.62 32.60
N THR A 153 -0.06 -10.49 31.96
CA THR A 153 1.23 -10.89 32.55
C THR A 153 1.62 -10.08 33.78
N TYR A 154 1.05 -8.87 33.93
CA TYR A 154 1.29 -8.02 35.10
C TYR A 154 0.38 -8.38 36.30
N ALA A 155 -0.59 -9.28 36.12
CA ALA A 155 -1.54 -9.63 37.18
C ALA A 155 -0.85 -10.07 38.50
N PRO A 156 0.22 -10.92 38.51
CA PRO A 156 0.89 -11.29 39.75
C PRO A 156 1.49 -10.08 40.49
N ALA A 157 2.18 -9.19 39.77
CA ALA A 157 2.81 -8.02 40.36
C ALA A 157 1.79 -7.03 40.91
N VAL A 158 0.70 -6.80 40.15
CA VAL A 158 -0.42 -5.95 40.58
C VAL A 158 -1.10 -6.52 41.81
N ASN A 159 -1.34 -7.84 41.86
CA ASN A 159 -1.94 -8.51 43.01
C ASN A 159 -1.05 -8.43 44.26
N GLN A 160 0.25 -8.58 44.09
CA GLN A 160 1.20 -8.42 45.22
C GLN A 160 1.15 -6.97 45.75
N LEU A 161 1.09 -5.97 44.86
CA LEU A 161 0.97 -4.57 45.26
C LEU A 161 -0.33 -4.33 46.05
N TYR A 162 -1.48 -4.82 45.58
CA TYR A 162 -2.75 -4.68 46.29
C TYR A 162 -2.73 -5.34 47.66
N GLN A 163 -2.13 -6.54 47.80
CA GLN A 163 -1.97 -7.21 49.07
C GLN A 163 -1.10 -6.38 50.03
N THR A 164 0.03 -5.85 49.56
CA THR A 164 0.92 -5.03 50.39
C THR A 164 0.22 -3.75 50.86
N LEU A 165 -0.48 -3.06 50.00
CA LEU A 165 -1.22 -1.85 50.33
C LEU A 165 -2.36 -2.13 51.30
N GLY A 166 -3.05 -3.26 51.15
CA GLY A 166 -4.08 -3.73 52.09
C GLY A 166 -3.54 -4.02 53.47
N GLN A 167 -2.33 -4.64 53.56
CA GLN A 167 -1.63 -4.86 54.82
C GLN A 167 -1.21 -3.57 55.53
N LEU A 168 -0.93 -2.52 54.74
CA LEU A 168 -0.61 -1.19 55.26
C LEU A 168 -1.88 -0.40 55.70
N GLY A 169 -3.06 -1.03 55.63
CA GLY A 169 -4.31 -0.43 56.06
C GLY A 169 -4.89 0.63 55.13
N ILE A 170 -4.44 0.66 53.86
CA ILE A 170 -4.99 1.63 52.88
C ILE A 170 -6.43 1.20 52.51
N PRO A 171 -7.44 2.05 52.76
CA PRO A 171 -8.80 1.71 52.46
C PRO A 171 -9.06 1.37 51.00
N GLY A 172 -9.83 0.31 50.75
CA GLY A 172 -10.24 -0.11 49.39
C GLY A 172 -9.21 -0.92 48.64
N MET A 173 -8.04 -1.26 49.25
CA MET A 173 -7.02 -2.07 48.57
C MET A 173 -7.14 -3.56 48.87
N ALA A 174 -7.70 -3.93 50.03
CA ALA A 174 -7.91 -5.30 50.41
C ALA A 174 -8.97 -5.98 49.54
N GLY A 175 -8.65 -7.18 49.01
CA GLY A 175 -9.58 -7.96 48.19
C GLY A 175 -9.65 -7.52 46.72
N HIS A 176 -8.94 -6.52 46.32
CA HIS A 176 -8.80 -6.15 44.92
C HIS A 176 -7.64 -6.92 44.29
N GLY A 177 -7.74 -7.11 42.97
CA GLY A 177 -6.72 -7.77 42.19
C GLY A 177 -7.05 -7.81 40.70
N MET A 178 -6.04 -8.12 39.92
CA MET A 178 -6.14 -8.28 38.48
C MET A 178 -6.25 -9.78 38.14
N GLY A 179 -7.26 -10.16 37.35
CA GLY A 179 -7.38 -11.52 36.85
C GLY A 179 -6.35 -11.85 35.75
N SER A 180 -6.07 -13.13 35.57
CA SER A 180 -5.27 -13.63 34.48
C SER A 180 -6.05 -13.81 33.18
N LYS A 181 -7.39 -13.74 33.24
CA LYS A 181 -8.28 -13.83 32.09
C LYS A 181 -8.62 -12.45 31.56
N TYR A 182 -8.88 -12.36 30.27
CA TYR A 182 -9.28 -11.13 29.60
C TYR A 182 -10.43 -11.37 28.63
N SER A 183 -11.17 -10.32 28.32
CA SER A 183 -12.12 -10.25 27.21
C SER A 183 -11.53 -9.34 26.14
N TYR A 184 -11.66 -9.74 24.89
CA TYR A 184 -11.22 -8.96 23.76
C TYR A 184 -12.42 -8.68 22.86
N ASP A 185 -12.70 -7.41 22.67
CA ASP A 185 -13.66 -6.90 21.70
C ASP A 185 -13.03 -5.70 21.00
N SER A 186 -12.87 -5.79 19.71
CA SER A 186 -12.18 -4.78 18.94
C SER A 186 -12.69 -4.78 17.51
N PHE A 187 -12.51 -3.66 16.87
CA PHE A 187 -12.86 -3.42 15.49
C PHE A 187 -11.71 -2.67 14.80
N MET A 188 -11.34 -3.10 13.61
CA MET A 188 -10.35 -2.40 12.80
C MET A 188 -10.94 -2.02 11.46
N ARG A 189 -10.79 -0.75 11.10
CA ARG A 189 -11.15 -0.23 9.79
C ARG A 189 -10.05 0.71 9.29
N GLY A 190 -9.55 0.44 8.10
CA GLY A 190 -8.60 1.29 7.42
C GLY A 190 -9.10 1.68 6.04
N ARG A 191 -8.76 2.88 5.58
CA ARG A 191 -9.00 3.33 4.22
C ARG A 191 -7.85 4.20 3.78
N GLN A 192 -7.23 3.83 2.66
CA GLN A 192 -6.10 4.56 2.12
C GLN A 192 -6.09 4.50 0.59
N TYR A 193 -5.93 5.67 -0.04
CA TYR A 193 -5.78 5.80 -1.48
C TYR A 193 -4.69 6.80 -1.79
N TYR A 194 -3.81 6.45 -2.72
CA TYR A 194 -2.83 7.35 -3.31
C TYR A 194 -3.17 7.57 -4.76
N TYR A 195 -3.42 8.81 -5.12
CA TYR A 195 -3.69 9.21 -6.49
C TYR A 195 -2.39 9.69 -7.12
N GLY A 196 -2.01 9.07 -8.25
CA GLY A 196 -0.84 9.44 -9.03
C GLY A 196 -1.22 10.13 -10.32
N PHE A 197 -0.53 11.21 -10.60
CA PHE A 197 -0.61 11.91 -11.88
C PHE A 197 0.79 11.91 -12.52
N THR A 198 0.84 11.55 -13.80
CA THR A 198 2.07 11.54 -14.57
C THR A 198 1.89 12.45 -15.76
N PHE A 199 2.83 13.35 -15.96
CA PHE A 199 2.95 14.21 -17.14
C PHE A 199 4.34 14.03 -17.71
N GLY A 200 4.45 13.96 -19.01
CA GLY A 200 5.75 13.85 -19.63
C GLY A 200 5.71 13.99 -21.13
N THR A 201 6.87 14.03 -21.71
CA THR A 201 7.06 14.19 -23.13
C THR A 201 8.11 13.22 -23.63
N ALA A 202 7.81 12.46 -24.69
CA ALA A 202 8.81 11.64 -25.37
C ALA A 202 9.19 12.29 -26.69
N TYR A 203 10.45 12.09 -27.08
CA TYR A 203 11.00 12.52 -28.37
C TYR A 203 11.65 11.34 -29.08
N ARG A 204 11.21 11.06 -30.29
CA ARG A 204 11.75 10.06 -31.18
C ARG A 204 13.00 10.63 -31.88
N ILE A 205 14.16 10.08 -31.58
CA ILE A 205 15.45 10.47 -32.21
C ILE A 205 15.58 9.82 -33.60
N ASN A 206 15.21 8.55 -33.69
CA ASN A 206 15.14 7.78 -34.93
C ASN A 206 14.12 6.63 -34.76
N ASP A 207 14.03 5.72 -35.71
CA ASP A 207 13.05 4.61 -35.70
C ASP A 207 13.31 3.55 -34.61
N HIS A 208 14.45 3.61 -33.90
CA HIS A 208 14.86 2.64 -32.90
C HIS A 208 15.15 3.27 -31.53
N LEU A 209 15.22 4.60 -31.45
CA LEU A 209 15.64 5.30 -30.24
C LEU A 209 14.72 6.49 -29.93
N SER A 210 14.25 6.52 -28.71
CA SER A 210 13.49 7.63 -28.15
C SER A 210 13.95 7.92 -26.72
N VAL A 211 13.64 9.12 -26.24
CA VAL A 211 13.89 9.57 -24.86
C VAL A 211 12.60 10.15 -24.27
N TYR A 212 12.50 10.10 -22.95
CA TYR A 212 11.35 10.61 -22.20
C TYR A 212 11.84 11.43 -21.00
N GLY A 213 11.11 12.49 -20.67
CA GLY A 213 11.31 13.35 -19.51
C GLY A 213 10.07 14.16 -19.16
#